data_ff58b32a5200906812a5facd32f4e8ae
#
_entry.id   ff58b32a5200906812a5facd32f4e8ae
#
_cell.length_a   1.000
_cell.length_b   1.000
_cell.length_c   1.000
_cell.angle_alpha   90.00
_cell.angle_beta   90.00
_cell.angle_gamma   90.00
#
_symmetry.space_group_name_H-M   'P 1'
#
loop_
_entity.id
_entity.type
_entity.pdbx_description
1 polymer ?
#
loop_
_entity_poly.entity_id
_entity_poly.type
_entity_poly.pdbx_seq_one_letter_code
_entity_poly.pdbx_strand_id
1 'polypeptide(L)'
;EASFCSNCGAPTTSEICPYCKAYTGIVTAEANMEYPVIECKEGNVTFWNFIFPMIFAFSFGIPGVFIPVSVILVEGFEALPILMFGSIFGLVGIVAFYIGIKPVVRYFAIKSKGKDIEATVYGYMDDNLLINGNPAQIVKLLVNTDDGNRFILYQLGDIKRPYEVNSKIKLRVYKDMFLISKNQKYYF
;
A
#
# COMPACT_ATOMS: atom_id res chain seq x y z
N GLU A 1 14.92 20.87 -30.84
CA GLU A 1 15.58 21.88 -29.96
C GLU A 1 16.18 21.14 -28.77
N ALA A 2 17.49 21.33 -28.56
CA ALA A 2 18.15 20.73 -27.38
C ALA A 2 17.72 21.54 -26.14
N SER A 3 17.11 20.88 -25.19
CA SER A 3 16.82 21.45 -23.88
C SER A 3 17.98 21.17 -22.92
N PHE A 4 18.13 22.01 -21.90
CA PHE A 4 19.17 21.87 -20.91
C PHE A 4 18.64 21.32 -19.62
N CYS A 5 19.39 20.44 -18.97
CA CYS A 5 19.04 19.91 -17.66
C CYS A 5 19.00 21.03 -16.61
N SER A 6 17.89 21.20 -15.91
CA SER A 6 17.73 22.22 -14.86
C SER A 6 18.66 22.04 -13.66
N ASN A 7 19.18 20.82 -13.45
CA ASN A 7 20.05 20.51 -12.32
C ASN A 7 21.55 20.70 -12.60
N CYS A 8 22.05 20.33 -13.81
CA CYS A 8 23.47 20.40 -14.11
C CYS A 8 23.80 21.24 -15.35
N GLY A 9 22.80 21.80 -16.04
CA GLY A 9 23.00 22.63 -17.26
C GLY A 9 23.45 21.85 -18.51
N ALA A 10 23.60 20.53 -18.45
CA ALA A 10 24.01 19.74 -19.60
C ALA A 10 22.91 19.66 -20.66
N PRO A 11 23.23 19.70 -21.96
CA PRO A 11 22.28 19.52 -23.03
C PRO A 11 21.71 18.08 -22.97
N THR A 12 20.40 17.95 -23.01
CA THR A 12 19.74 16.66 -22.98
C THR A 12 18.42 16.70 -23.71
N THR A 13 18.06 15.56 -24.31
CA THR A 13 16.77 15.34 -24.98
C THR A 13 15.97 14.24 -24.29
N SER A 14 16.53 13.66 -23.22
CA SER A 14 15.93 12.56 -22.47
C SER A 14 15.29 13.03 -21.18
N GLU A 15 14.30 12.31 -20.72
CA GLU A 15 13.57 12.53 -19.45
C GLU A 15 14.51 12.48 -18.22
N ILE A 16 15.57 11.68 -18.32
CA ILE A 16 16.61 11.59 -17.29
C ILE A 16 17.92 12.09 -17.88
N CYS A 17 18.53 13.04 -17.21
CA CYS A 17 19.83 13.57 -17.63
C CYS A 17 20.90 12.46 -17.58
N PRO A 18 21.59 12.16 -18.69
CA PRO A 18 22.63 11.13 -18.71
C PRO A 18 23.86 11.47 -17.85
N TYR A 19 24.03 12.75 -17.51
CA TYR A 19 25.22 13.24 -16.76
C TYR A 19 24.97 13.23 -15.25
N CYS A 20 23.87 13.80 -14.77
CA CYS A 20 23.63 13.94 -13.33
C CYS A 20 22.49 13.04 -12.82
N LYS A 21 21.87 12.24 -13.70
CA LYS A 21 20.74 11.34 -13.38
C LYS A 21 19.50 12.04 -12.82
N ALA A 22 19.45 13.37 -12.86
CA ALA A 22 18.27 14.12 -12.44
C ALA A 22 17.18 14.08 -13.51
N TYR A 23 15.93 14.16 -13.06
CA TYR A 23 14.77 14.33 -13.92
C TYR A 23 14.83 15.70 -14.60
N THR A 24 14.70 15.73 -15.93
CA THR A 24 14.87 16.96 -16.73
C THR A 24 13.57 17.70 -16.96
N GLY A 25 12.44 17.09 -16.71
CA GLY A 25 11.12 17.62 -17.08
C GLY A 25 10.79 17.50 -18.58
N ILE A 26 11.69 16.95 -19.38
CA ILE A 26 11.43 16.71 -20.81
C ILE A 26 10.56 15.46 -20.93
N VAL A 27 9.35 15.65 -21.43
CA VAL A 27 8.43 14.57 -21.71
C VAL A 27 8.73 14.04 -23.11
N THR A 28 9.32 12.85 -23.23
CA THR A 28 9.51 12.19 -24.52
C THR A 28 8.17 11.70 -25.05
N ALA A 29 8.05 11.47 -26.36
CA ALA A 29 6.81 10.97 -26.98
C ALA A 29 6.35 9.63 -26.35
N GLU A 30 7.29 8.81 -25.87
CA GLU A 30 7.00 7.57 -25.13
C GLU A 30 6.42 7.82 -23.73
N ALA A 31 6.80 8.92 -23.08
CA ALA A 31 6.28 9.33 -21.77
C ALA A 31 4.80 9.80 -21.85
N ASN A 32 4.32 10.13 -23.04
CA ASN A 32 2.92 10.49 -23.28
C ASN A 32 2.01 9.27 -23.57
N MET A 33 2.55 8.05 -23.61
CA MET A 33 1.70 6.87 -23.71
C MET A 33 0.99 6.64 -22.37
N GLU A 34 -0.25 7.03 -22.31
CA GLU A 34 -1.13 6.81 -21.17
C GLU A 34 -1.67 5.38 -21.25
N TYR A 35 -0.95 4.44 -20.62
CA TYR A 35 -1.44 3.09 -20.48
C TYR A 35 -2.57 3.03 -19.44
N PRO A 36 -3.56 2.15 -19.63
CA PRO A 36 -4.65 2.01 -18.67
C PRO A 36 -4.10 1.60 -17.28
N VAL A 37 -4.62 2.24 -16.24
CA VAL A 37 -4.25 1.96 -14.86
C VAL A 37 -5.05 0.77 -14.34
N ILE A 38 -4.35 -0.21 -13.75
CA ILE A 38 -4.98 -1.27 -12.98
C ILE A 38 -5.05 -0.84 -11.52
N GLU A 39 -6.25 -0.81 -10.96
CA GLU A 39 -6.44 -0.59 -9.54
C GLU A 39 -6.05 -1.85 -8.76
N CYS A 40 -4.81 -1.89 -8.31
CA CYS A 40 -4.31 -2.96 -7.45
C CYS A 40 -4.10 -2.45 -6.02
N LYS A 41 -4.49 -3.27 -5.05
CA LYS A 41 -4.32 -2.98 -3.63
C LYS A 41 -3.04 -3.60 -3.10
N GLU A 42 -2.27 -2.82 -2.36
CA GLU A 42 -1.10 -3.35 -1.67
C GLU A 42 -1.50 -4.37 -0.60
N GLY A 43 -0.79 -5.49 -0.58
CA GLY A 43 -1.04 -6.59 0.37
C GLY A 43 -0.15 -6.58 1.60
N ASN A 44 0.66 -5.54 1.82
CA ASN A 44 1.56 -5.47 2.97
C ASN A 44 0.81 -5.37 4.30
N VAL A 45 1.35 -6.07 5.30
CA VAL A 45 0.89 -6.01 6.68
C VAL A 45 1.78 -5.04 7.44
N THR A 46 1.20 -3.96 7.94
CA THR A 46 1.89 -2.93 8.73
C THR A 46 1.39 -2.92 10.17
N PHE A 47 2.13 -2.24 11.06
CA PHE A 47 1.72 -2.06 12.45
C PHE A 47 0.30 -1.48 12.56
N TRP A 48 0.00 -0.43 11.81
CA TRP A 48 -1.28 0.27 11.90
C TRP A 48 -2.46 -0.52 11.37
N ASN A 49 -2.26 -1.34 10.33
CA ASN A 49 -3.35 -2.09 9.72
C ASN A 49 -3.55 -3.49 10.32
N PHE A 50 -2.65 -3.94 11.21
CA PHE A 50 -2.75 -5.24 11.90
C PHE A 50 -2.68 -5.11 13.43
N ILE A 51 -1.55 -4.64 13.98
CA ILE A 51 -1.32 -4.68 15.44
C ILE A 51 -2.29 -3.76 16.17
N PHE A 52 -2.49 -2.54 15.67
CA PHE A 52 -3.39 -1.59 16.32
C PHE A 52 -4.85 -2.11 16.38
N PRO A 53 -5.48 -2.57 15.30
CA PRO A 53 -6.81 -3.18 15.40
C PRO A 53 -6.85 -4.43 16.29
N MET A 54 -5.77 -5.23 16.32
CA MET A 54 -5.70 -6.40 17.20
C MET A 54 -5.68 -6.04 18.68
N ILE A 55 -4.94 -4.99 19.06
CA ILE A 55 -4.97 -4.48 20.44
C ILE A 55 -6.41 -4.13 20.84
N PHE A 56 -7.14 -3.42 19.99
CA PHE A 56 -8.54 -3.09 20.22
C PHE A 56 -9.43 -4.33 20.29
N ALA A 57 -9.24 -5.29 19.38
CA ALA A 57 -9.99 -6.52 19.38
C ALA A 57 -9.86 -7.30 20.70
N PHE A 58 -8.65 -7.41 21.24
CA PHE A 58 -8.42 -8.09 22.51
C PHE A 58 -8.86 -7.26 23.72
N SER A 59 -8.60 -5.95 23.72
CA SER A 59 -8.96 -5.07 24.84
C SER A 59 -10.48 -4.92 25.03
N PHE A 60 -11.24 -4.90 23.96
CA PHE A 60 -12.69 -4.72 24.00
C PHE A 60 -13.45 -6.02 23.75
N GLY A 61 -12.96 -6.87 22.85
CA GLY A 61 -13.65 -8.10 22.47
C GLY A 61 -13.70 -9.13 23.60
N ILE A 62 -12.56 -9.36 24.27
CA ILE A 62 -12.51 -10.35 25.36
C ILE A 62 -13.38 -9.92 26.55
N PRO A 63 -13.21 -8.73 27.16
CA PRO A 63 -14.10 -8.30 28.22
C PRO A 63 -15.56 -8.17 27.79
N GLY A 64 -15.79 -7.67 26.57
CA GLY A 64 -17.13 -7.49 26.02
C GLY A 64 -17.93 -8.78 25.83
N VAL A 65 -17.25 -9.93 25.73
CA VAL A 65 -17.91 -11.25 25.69
C VAL A 65 -17.89 -11.94 27.05
N PHE A 66 -16.75 -11.96 27.72
CA PHE A 66 -16.59 -12.70 28.99
C PHE A 66 -17.43 -12.13 30.14
N ILE A 67 -17.45 -10.78 30.29
CA ILE A 67 -18.19 -10.15 31.39
C ILE A 67 -19.69 -10.42 31.27
N PRO A 68 -20.36 -10.15 30.14
CA PRO A 68 -21.79 -10.47 30.02
C PRO A 68 -22.10 -11.94 30.24
N VAL A 69 -21.30 -12.86 29.68
CA VAL A 69 -21.51 -14.29 29.83
C VAL A 69 -21.40 -14.72 31.31
N SER A 70 -20.35 -14.25 32.01
CA SER A 70 -20.16 -14.60 33.42
C SER A 70 -21.28 -14.06 34.32
N VAL A 71 -21.77 -12.85 34.04
CA VAL A 71 -22.85 -12.22 34.82
C VAL A 71 -24.17 -12.94 34.58
N ILE A 72 -24.49 -13.36 33.34
CA ILE A 72 -25.69 -14.17 33.07
C ILE A 72 -25.69 -15.48 33.85
N LEU A 73 -24.52 -16.14 33.91
CA LEU A 73 -24.38 -17.43 34.57
C LEU A 73 -24.58 -17.32 36.09
N VAL A 74 -24.30 -16.15 36.69
CA VAL A 74 -24.39 -15.93 38.16
C VAL A 74 -25.70 -15.27 38.54
N GLU A 75 -26.14 -14.22 37.86
CA GLU A 75 -27.26 -13.35 38.24
C GLU A 75 -28.52 -13.54 37.36
N GLY A 76 -28.41 -14.33 36.32
CA GLY A 76 -29.51 -14.57 35.40
C GLY A 76 -29.86 -13.33 34.56
N PHE A 77 -31.13 -13.24 34.10
CA PHE A 77 -31.57 -12.17 33.18
C PHE A 77 -31.81 -10.80 33.85
N GLU A 78 -31.67 -10.68 35.18
CA GLU A 78 -31.77 -9.38 35.86
C GLU A 78 -30.58 -8.43 35.51
N ALA A 79 -29.52 -9.00 34.98
CA ALA A 79 -28.32 -8.27 34.51
C ALA A 79 -28.44 -7.68 33.07
N LEU A 80 -29.66 -7.53 32.56
CA LEU A 80 -29.91 -7.05 31.20
C LEU A 80 -29.14 -5.75 30.82
N PRO A 81 -29.00 -4.73 31.69
CA PRO A 81 -28.22 -3.52 31.37
C PRO A 81 -26.71 -3.80 31.15
N ILE A 82 -26.12 -4.71 31.93
CA ILE A 82 -24.72 -5.13 31.79
C ILE A 82 -24.51 -5.89 30.49
N LEU A 83 -25.46 -6.70 30.10
CA LEU A 83 -25.48 -7.38 28.81
C LEU A 83 -25.50 -6.43 27.63
N MET A 84 -26.33 -5.40 27.67
CA MET A 84 -26.39 -4.40 26.61
C MET A 84 -25.05 -3.65 26.49
N PHE A 85 -24.46 -3.27 27.61
CA PHE A 85 -23.17 -2.56 27.62
C PHE A 85 -22.04 -3.47 27.12
N GLY A 86 -21.95 -4.69 27.62
CA GLY A 86 -20.94 -5.66 27.19
C GLY A 86 -21.05 -6.03 25.72
N SER A 87 -22.26 -6.17 25.19
CA SER A 87 -22.47 -6.49 23.77
C SER A 87 -21.95 -5.41 22.83
N ILE A 88 -22.02 -4.12 23.22
CA ILE A 88 -21.46 -3.02 22.43
C ILE A 88 -19.93 -3.17 22.34
N PHE A 89 -19.24 -3.42 23.47
CA PHE A 89 -17.80 -3.65 23.49
C PHE A 89 -17.40 -4.90 22.72
N GLY A 90 -18.17 -5.98 22.87
CA GLY A 90 -17.97 -7.20 22.11
C GLY A 90 -18.07 -6.98 20.60
N LEU A 91 -19.05 -6.20 20.17
CA LEU A 91 -19.23 -5.86 18.75
C LEU A 91 -18.08 -5.01 18.21
N VAL A 92 -17.62 -4.01 18.98
CA VAL A 92 -16.43 -3.21 18.64
C VAL A 92 -15.21 -4.12 18.50
N GLY A 93 -15.02 -5.07 19.42
CA GLY A 93 -13.92 -6.04 19.36
C GLY A 93 -13.98 -6.93 18.10
N ILE A 94 -15.17 -7.43 17.73
CA ILE A 94 -15.35 -8.25 16.52
C ILE A 94 -15.04 -7.44 15.26
N VAL A 95 -15.52 -6.20 15.17
CA VAL A 95 -15.24 -5.33 14.03
C VAL A 95 -13.74 -5.03 13.93
N ALA A 96 -13.09 -4.71 15.05
CA ALA A 96 -11.65 -4.47 15.09
C ALA A 96 -10.85 -5.72 14.68
N PHE A 97 -11.26 -6.90 15.15
CA PHE A 97 -10.66 -8.17 14.73
C PHE A 97 -10.78 -8.40 13.23
N TYR A 98 -11.95 -8.17 12.66
CA TYR A 98 -12.18 -8.30 11.21
C TYR A 98 -11.30 -7.35 10.40
N ILE A 99 -11.17 -6.09 10.85
CA ILE A 99 -10.30 -5.10 10.20
C ILE A 99 -8.84 -5.55 10.26
N GLY A 100 -8.36 -6.02 11.41
CA GLY A 100 -6.98 -6.43 11.60
C GLY A 100 -6.61 -7.72 10.89
N ILE A 101 -7.52 -8.72 10.82
CA ILE A 101 -7.22 -10.01 10.17
C ILE A 101 -7.23 -9.91 8.64
N LYS A 102 -8.00 -9.00 8.06
CA LYS A 102 -8.14 -8.84 6.61
C LYS A 102 -6.83 -8.63 5.85
N PRO A 103 -5.90 -7.73 6.27
CA PRO A 103 -4.60 -7.58 5.61
C PRO A 103 -3.73 -8.83 5.71
N VAL A 104 -3.81 -9.57 6.81
CA VAL A 104 -3.06 -10.82 7.00
C VAL A 104 -3.55 -11.90 6.02
N VAL A 105 -4.84 -12.08 5.91
CA VAL A 105 -5.43 -13.03 4.94
C VAL A 105 -5.04 -12.66 3.50
N ARG A 106 -5.06 -11.38 3.14
CA ARG A 106 -4.60 -10.89 1.84
C ARG A 106 -3.12 -11.23 1.60
N TYR A 107 -2.26 -10.90 2.57
CA TYR A 107 -0.84 -11.20 2.48
C TYR A 107 -0.57 -12.67 2.22
N PHE A 108 -1.19 -13.56 2.99
CA PHE A 108 -1.03 -15.01 2.80
C PHE A 108 -1.63 -15.49 1.47
N ALA A 109 -2.75 -14.93 1.01
CA ALA A 109 -3.33 -15.27 -0.28
C ALA A 109 -2.38 -14.91 -1.43
N ILE A 110 -1.77 -13.72 -1.40
CA ILE A 110 -0.79 -13.30 -2.41
C ILE A 110 0.46 -14.18 -2.33
N LYS A 111 0.95 -14.45 -1.11
CA LYS A 111 2.16 -15.25 -0.92
C LYS A 111 1.98 -16.69 -1.40
N SER A 112 0.81 -17.30 -1.21
CA SER A 112 0.56 -18.70 -1.58
C SER A 112 0.13 -18.89 -3.03
N LYS A 113 -0.68 -17.96 -3.57
CA LYS A 113 -1.34 -18.11 -4.88
C LYS A 113 -0.86 -17.09 -5.91
N GLY A 114 -0.04 -16.11 -5.51
CA GLY A 114 0.43 -15.05 -6.39
C GLY A 114 1.46 -15.55 -7.41
N LYS A 115 1.45 -14.92 -8.59
CA LYS A 115 2.45 -15.09 -9.64
C LYS A 115 3.47 -13.97 -9.54
N ASP A 116 4.75 -14.30 -9.73
CA ASP A 116 5.81 -13.31 -9.78
C ASP A 116 5.84 -12.70 -11.18
N ILE A 117 5.76 -11.37 -11.26
CA ILE A 117 5.87 -10.60 -12.50
C ILE A 117 6.95 -9.54 -12.33
N GLU A 118 7.59 -9.14 -13.43
CA GLU A 118 8.50 -8.01 -13.46
C GLU A 118 7.72 -6.75 -13.84
N ALA A 119 7.96 -5.68 -13.08
CA ALA A 119 7.47 -4.35 -13.37
C ALA A 119 8.65 -3.40 -13.57
N THR A 120 8.52 -2.46 -14.48
CA THR A 120 9.50 -1.39 -14.67
C THR A 120 9.02 -0.14 -13.95
N VAL A 121 9.88 0.48 -13.17
CA VAL A 121 9.60 1.78 -12.53
C VAL A 121 9.56 2.84 -13.62
N TYR A 122 8.37 3.27 -14.00
CA TYR A 122 8.19 4.25 -15.08
C TYR A 122 8.46 5.67 -14.62
N GLY A 123 8.10 6.01 -13.39
CA GLY A 123 8.29 7.34 -12.83
C GLY A 123 7.55 7.53 -11.52
N TYR A 124 7.54 8.77 -11.07
CA TYR A 124 6.88 9.20 -9.85
C TYR A 124 5.83 10.27 -10.15
N MET A 125 4.80 10.32 -9.34
CA MET A 125 3.80 11.38 -9.33
C MET A 125 3.49 11.78 -7.89
N ASP A 126 3.04 13.00 -7.71
CA ASP A 126 2.65 13.53 -6.41
C ASP A 126 1.30 12.95 -5.97
N ASP A 127 1.20 12.55 -4.71
CA ASP A 127 -0.04 12.13 -4.06
C ASP A 127 -0.74 13.37 -3.44
N ASN A 128 -2.02 13.25 -3.18
CA ASN A 128 -2.79 14.26 -2.44
C ASN A 128 -2.42 14.32 -0.95
N LEU A 129 -1.72 13.30 -0.43
CA LEU A 129 -1.24 13.26 0.95
C LEU A 129 -0.04 14.18 1.13
N LEU A 130 -0.16 15.16 2.03
CA LEU A 130 0.94 16.06 2.38
C LEU A 130 1.64 15.60 3.66
N ILE A 131 2.97 15.47 3.60
CA ILE A 131 3.83 15.14 4.74
C ILE A 131 4.77 16.33 4.95
N ASN A 132 4.61 17.03 6.06
CA ASN A 132 5.37 18.26 6.36
C ASN A 132 5.32 19.31 5.23
N GLY A 133 4.16 19.45 4.57
CA GLY A 133 3.95 20.40 3.48
C GLY A 133 4.45 19.94 2.10
N ASN A 134 5.07 18.75 2.00
CA ASN A 134 5.49 18.16 0.73
C ASN A 134 4.55 17.01 0.34
N PRO A 135 4.22 16.85 -0.95
CA PRO A 135 3.38 15.75 -1.40
C PRO A 135 4.10 14.40 -1.23
N ALA A 136 3.37 13.41 -0.72
CA ALA A 136 3.84 12.03 -0.74
C ALA A 136 3.97 11.55 -2.20
N GLN A 137 4.76 10.51 -2.42
CA GLN A 137 5.05 10.04 -3.77
C GLN A 137 4.27 8.78 -4.11
N ILE A 138 3.79 8.70 -5.34
CA ILE A 138 3.23 7.51 -5.97
C ILE A 138 4.20 7.05 -7.04
N VAL A 139 4.54 5.77 -7.04
CA VAL A 139 5.36 5.16 -8.10
C VAL A 139 4.44 4.62 -9.18
N LYS A 140 4.70 4.97 -10.44
CA LYS A 140 4.08 4.36 -11.61
C LYS A 140 4.89 3.12 -12.00
N LEU A 141 4.30 1.96 -11.89
CA LEU A 141 4.90 0.68 -12.25
C LEU A 141 4.31 0.19 -13.55
N LEU A 142 5.13 0.09 -14.58
CA LEU A 142 4.72 -0.47 -15.87
C LEU A 142 4.84 -1.99 -15.80
N VAL A 143 3.73 -2.68 -16.01
CA VAL A 143 3.64 -4.13 -16.09
C VAL A 143 3.18 -4.56 -17.46
N ASN A 144 3.80 -5.62 -17.99
CA ASN A 144 3.32 -6.27 -19.20
C ASN A 144 2.37 -7.39 -18.81
N THR A 145 1.12 -7.27 -19.23
CA THR A 145 0.07 -8.27 -19.03
C THR A 145 -0.31 -8.91 -20.35
N ASP A 146 -1.05 -10.02 -20.31
CA ASP A 146 -1.54 -10.70 -21.52
C ASP A 146 -2.38 -9.78 -22.43
N ASP A 147 -3.01 -8.75 -21.84
CA ASP A 147 -3.80 -7.72 -22.54
C ASP A 147 -2.97 -6.49 -22.97
N GLY A 148 -1.66 -6.50 -22.79
CA GLY A 148 -0.73 -5.40 -23.11
C GLY A 148 -0.14 -4.69 -21.88
N ASN A 149 0.51 -3.56 -22.14
CA ASN A 149 1.15 -2.78 -21.09
C ASN A 149 0.12 -2.03 -20.24
N ARG A 150 0.27 -2.06 -18.93
CA ARG A 150 -0.61 -1.38 -17.97
C ARG A 150 0.18 -0.77 -16.81
N PHE A 151 -0.39 0.26 -16.19
CA PHE A 151 0.20 0.86 -14.99
C PHE A 151 -0.42 0.31 -13.71
N ILE A 152 0.43 0.03 -12.72
CA ILE A 152 0.05 -0.14 -11.32
C ILE A 152 0.56 1.09 -10.57
N LEU A 153 -0.33 1.78 -9.85
CA LEU A 153 0.03 2.91 -9.01
C LEU A 153 0.31 2.41 -7.59
N TYR A 154 1.54 2.62 -7.13
CA TYR A 154 1.96 2.24 -5.79
C TYR A 154 2.18 3.48 -4.92
N GLN A 155 1.31 3.68 -3.94
CA GLN A 155 1.41 4.77 -2.97
C GLN A 155 2.49 4.45 -1.94
N LEU A 156 3.56 5.25 -1.91
CA LEU A 156 4.65 5.05 -0.95
C LEU A 156 4.29 5.51 0.47
N GLY A 157 3.38 6.49 0.60
CA GLY A 157 3.08 7.14 1.88
C GLY A 157 4.29 7.88 2.47
N ASP A 158 5.29 8.22 1.66
CA ASP A 158 6.50 8.94 2.01
C ASP A 158 6.86 9.90 0.87
N ILE A 159 7.65 10.92 1.18
CA ILE A 159 8.21 11.89 0.20
C ILE A 159 9.45 11.34 -0.52
N LYS A 160 10.04 10.25 -0.01
CA LYS A 160 11.24 9.63 -0.59
C LYS A 160 10.92 8.88 -1.88
N ARG A 161 11.91 8.81 -2.77
CA ARG A 161 11.86 8.08 -4.04
C ARG A 161 12.85 6.90 -4.00
N PRO A 162 12.47 5.75 -3.38
CA PRO A 162 13.40 4.66 -3.10
C PRO A 162 13.80 3.83 -4.33
N TYR A 163 13.10 3.98 -5.45
CA TYR A 163 13.37 3.19 -6.65
C TYR A 163 13.96 4.05 -7.76
N GLU A 164 14.96 3.55 -8.47
CA GLU A 164 15.46 4.20 -9.70
C GLU A 164 14.43 4.08 -10.83
N VAL A 165 14.23 5.18 -11.57
CA VAL A 165 13.39 5.15 -12.78
C VAL A 165 14.06 4.25 -13.82
N ASN A 166 13.27 3.49 -14.58
CA ASN A 166 13.67 2.42 -15.48
C ASN A 166 14.28 1.18 -14.81
N SER A 167 14.35 1.11 -13.48
CA SER A 167 14.73 -0.12 -12.79
C SER A 167 13.61 -1.15 -12.84
N LYS A 168 13.99 -2.43 -12.84
CA LYS A 168 13.04 -3.55 -12.78
C LYS A 168 12.82 -3.96 -11.35
N ILE A 169 11.57 -4.09 -10.95
CA ILE A 169 11.17 -4.58 -9.64
C ILE A 169 10.31 -5.83 -9.79
N LYS A 170 10.45 -6.76 -8.85
CA LYS A 170 9.64 -7.99 -8.80
C LYS A 170 8.41 -7.75 -7.96
N LEU A 171 7.25 -7.96 -8.57
CA LEU A 171 5.96 -7.92 -7.92
C LEU A 171 5.39 -9.32 -7.85
N ARG A 172 4.77 -9.65 -6.74
CA ARG A 172 3.93 -10.83 -6.62
C ARG A 172 2.47 -10.42 -6.67
N VAL A 173 1.76 -10.82 -7.71
CA VAL A 173 0.39 -10.37 -7.97
C VAL A 173 -0.59 -11.54 -7.84
N TYR A 174 -1.70 -11.29 -7.17
CA TYR A 174 -2.84 -12.21 -7.07
C TYR A 174 -4.14 -11.42 -7.18
N LYS A 175 -4.90 -11.65 -8.26
CA LYS A 175 -6.11 -10.88 -8.62
C LYS A 175 -5.81 -9.38 -8.70
N ASP A 176 -6.49 -8.58 -7.86
CA ASP A 176 -6.38 -7.13 -7.71
C ASP A 176 -5.42 -6.69 -6.59
N MET A 177 -4.51 -7.59 -6.17
CA MET A 177 -3.60 -7.34 -5.06
C MET A 177 -2.16 -7.64 -5.46
N PHE A 178 -1.22 -6.87 -4.90
CA PHE A 178 0.20 -7.09 -5.14
C PHE A 178 1.05 -6.95 -3.89
N LEU A 179 2.23 -7.56 -3.92
CA LEU A 179 3.32 -7.40 -2.96
C LEU A 179 4.60 -7.07 -3.70
N ILE A 180 5.37 -6.14 -3.17
CA ILE A 180 6.71 -5.87 -3.65
C ILE A 180 7.67 -6.81 -2.95
N SER A 181 8.54 -7.49 -3.72
CA SER A 181 9.56 -8.37 -3.14
C SER A 181 10.61 -7.56 -2.38
N LYS A 182 10.78 -7.82 -1.08
CA LYS A 182 11.70 -7.08 -0.18
C LYS A 182 13.19 -7.26 -0.49
N ASN A 183 13.56 -8.09 -1.48
CA ASN A 183 14.97 -8.35 -1.81
C ASN A 183 15.61 -7.32 -2.76
N GLN A 184 14.98 -6.16 -2.94
CA GLN A 184 15.55 -5.10 -3.75
C GLN A 184 16.31 -4.12 -2.86
N LYS A 185 17.61 -3.92 -3.20
CA LYS A 185 18.44 -2.90 -2.56
C LYS A 185 17.82 -1.52 -2.81
N TYR A 186 17.42 -0.87 -1.73
CA TYR A 186 17.09 0.55 -1.77
C TYR A 186 18.40 1.32 -2.00
N TYR A 187 18.48 2.07 -3.07
CA TYR A 187 19.53 3.05 -3.24
C TYR A 187 19.07 4.32 -2.50
N PHE A 188 19.83 4.71 -1.49
CA PHE A 188 19.62 5.93 -0.71
C PHE A 188 20.15 7.14 -1.46
#